data_3e175a8b17ad1d53f86cfcf43c8bcc90
#
_entry.id   3e175a8b17ad1d53f86cfcf43c8bcc90
#
_cell.length_a   1.000
_cell.length_b   1.000
_cell.length_c   1.000
_cell.angle_alpha   90.00
_cell.angle_beta   90.00
_cell.angle_gamma   90.00
#
_symmetry.space_group_name_H-M   'P 1'
#
loop_
_entity.id
_entity.type
_entity.pdbx_description
1 polymer ?
#
loop_
_entity_poly.entity_id
_entity_poly.type
_entity_poly.pdbx_seq_one_letter_code
_entity_poly.pdbx_strand_id
1 'polypeptide(L)'
;MPADEREAGVHTLPITVEYGNRTLTLTPTLVETERGPVLIDAGPEGSLEGIRTHLRSLGYALEDIWLVVLTHHDADHAGGLDELLEAVDAVVATHREEAPYVTGERDPIKGDGDRYPPVDVDLELAGGVRIPTLAGPMDVLETPGHAPGHVSLYFPEDGFLIAGDALVADDVDGTLSGPKPEFTPDMDRALDSVGELATREIEHVVCYHGGYVDSGSERIRELSERGLED
;
A
#
# COMPACT_ATOMS: atom_id res chain seq x y z
N MET A 1 -0.99 23.09 -0.67
CA MET A 1 -1.34 22.50 -1.99
C MET A 1 -1.63 21.04 -1.71
N PRO A 2 -2.73 20.46 -2.14
CA PRO A 2 -2.94 19.04 -1.95
C PRO A 2 -1.80 18.27 -2.61
N ALA A 3 -1.43 17.13 -2.01
CA ALA A 3 -0.35 16.23 -2.47
C ALA A 3 -0.56 15.67 -3.88
N ASP A 4 -1.70 15.92 -4.43
CA ASP A 4 -2.31 15.43 -5.66
C ASP A 4 -1.64 15.88 -6.97
N GLU A 5 -0.68 16.79 -6.91
CA GLU A 5 -0.11 17.41 -8.14
C GLU A 5 1.41 17.22 -8.28
N ARG A 6 2.07 16.42 -7.42
CA ARG A 6 3.54 16.50 -7.31
C ARG A 6 4.31 15.51 -8.15
N GLU A 7 3.69 14.43 -8.57
CA GLU A 7 4.31 13.49 -9.49
C GLU A 7 3.35 13.11 -10.60
N ALA A 8 3.74 13.42 -11.82
CA ALA A 8 2.94 13.07 -12.99
C ALA A 8 2.68 11.56 -13.00
N GLY A 9 1.46 11.14 -12.61
CA GLY A 9 1.01 9.77 -12.72
C GLY A 9 0.90 8.97 -11.42
N VAL A 10 1.09 9.55 -10.23
CA VAL A 10 0.80 8.90 -8.92
C VAL A 10 -0.21 9.73 -8.14
N HIS A 11 -1.33 9.13 -7.74
CA HIS A 11 -2.44 9.81 -7.10
C HIS A 11 -2.89 9.07 -5.84
N THR A 12 -2.99 9.78 -4.73
CA THR A 12 -3.60 9.25 -3.51
C THR A 12 -5.11 9.27 -3.60
N LEU A 13 -5.77 8.21 -3.12
CA LEU A 13 -7.22 8.07 -3.12
C LEU A 13 -7.75 7.97 -1.68
N PRO A 14 -7.68 9.05 -0.87
CA PRO A 14 -8.03 8.97 0.53
C PRO A 14 -9.50 8.59 0.74
N ILE A 15 -9.74 7.50 1.45
CA ILE A 15 -11.06 7.02 1.84
C ILE A 15 -11.22 7.10 3.36
N THR A 16 -12.38 7.52 3.79
CA THR A 16 -12.69 7.63 5.21
C THR A 16 -13.52 6.44 5.64
N VAL A 17 -13.06 5.76 6.69
CA VAL A 17 -13.74 4.59 7.26
C VAL A 17 -14.01 4.81 8.75
N GLU A 18 -15.15 4.29 9.24
CA GLU A 18 -15.49 4.28 10.66
C GLU A 18 -15.00 2.97 11.28
N TYR A 19 -14.11 3.06 12.25
CA TYR A 19 -13.61 1.91 13.01
C TYR A 19 -13.93 2.07 14.50
N GLY A 20 -14.99 1.43 14.95
CA GLY A 20 -15.53 1.61 16.30
C GLY A 20 -15.97 3.07 16.53
N ASN A 21 -15.29 3.78 17.41
CA ASN A 21 -15.55 5.20 17.72
C ASN A 21 -14.53 6.15 17.07
N ARG A 22 -13.73 5.67 16.13
CA ARG A 22 -12.68 6.45 15.43
C ARG A 22 -13.00 6.52 13.96
N THR A 23 -12.72 7.66 13.37
CA THR A 23 -12.69 7.87 11.93
C THR A 23 -11.24 7.76 11.49
N LEU A 24 -10.96 6.85 10.56
CA LEU A 24 -9.62 6.63 9.98
C LEU A 24 -9.61 7.05 8.53
N THR A 25 -8.50 7.58 8.06
CA THR A 25 -8.25 7.81 6.64
C THR A 25 -7.28 6.75 6.14
N LEU A 26 -7.74 5.96 5.18
CA LEU A 26 -6.93 4.98 4.45
C LEU A 26 -6.61 5.56 3.08
N THR A 27 -5.44 5.23 2.54
CA THR A 27 -4.92 5.88 1.34
C THR A 27 -4.51 4.88 0.27
N PRO A 28 -5.45 4.17 -0.38
CA PRO A 28 -5.15 3.49 -1.63
C PRO A 28 -4.52 4.46 -2.62
N THR A 29 -3.68 3.95 -3.51
CA THR A 29 -2.95 4.79 -4.45
C THR A 29 -3.19 4.35 -5.89
N LEU A 30 -3.38 5.29 -6.80
CA LEU A 30 -3.48 5.05 -8.23
C LEU A 30 -2.16 5.42 -8.90
N VAL A 31 -1.67 4.54 -9.77
CA VAL A 31 -0.47 4.77 -10.57
C VAL A 31 -0.82 4.67 -12.05
N GLU A 32 -0.52 5.72 -12.81
CA GLU A 32 -0.81 5.77 -14.24
C GLU A 32 0.23 4.97 -15.04
N THR A 33 -0.26 4.20 -16.02
CA THR A 33 0.58 3.51 -16.99
C THR A 33 0.07 3.73 -18.42
N GLU A 34 0.86 3.40 -19.43
CA GLU A 34 0.42 3.48 -20.82
C GLU A 34 -0.79 2.58 -21.12
N ARG A 35 -1.00 1.52 -20.34
CA ARG A 35 -2.12 0.58 -20.51
C ARG A 35 -3.40 1.05 -19.81
N GLY A 36 -3.28 1.93 -18.81
CA GLY A 36 -4.35 2.38 -17.92
C GLY A 36 -3.84 2.44 -16.47
N PRO A 37 -4.69 2.82 -15.52
CA PRO A 37 -4.29 2.94 -14.12
C PRO A 37 -4.07 1.58 -13.45
N VAL A 38 -3.10 1.55 -12.54
CA VAL A 38 -2.84 0.48 -11.57
C VAL A 38 -3.34 0.95 -10.22
N LEU A 39 -4.17 0.16 -9.57
CA LEU A 39 -4.61 0.43 -8.20
C LEU A 39 -3.70 -0.30 -7.22
N ILE A 40 -3.18 0.43 -6.22
CA ILE A 40 -2.42 -0.12 -5.10
C ILE A 40 -3.33 -0.15 -3.88
N ASP A 41 -3.63 -1.36 -3.43
CA ASP A 41 -4.61 -1.72 -2.41
C ASP A 41 -6.06 -1.33 -2.76
N ALA A 42 -7.00 -2.19 -2.38
CA ALA A 42 -8.42 -2.06 -2.72
C ALA A 42 -9.28 -1.46 -1.60
N GLY A 43 -8.66 -1.20 -0.44
CA GLY A 43 -9.40 -0.77 0.75
C GLY A 43 -10.16 -1.89 1.45
N PRO A 44 -10.84 -1.60 2.55
CA PRO A 44 -11.76 -2.52 3.20
C PRO A 44 -13.04 -2.73 2.36
N GLU A 45 -13.84 -3.72 2.75
CA GLU A 45 -15.18 -3.93 2.19
C GLU A 45 -15.98 -2.61 2.19
N GLY A 46 -16.67 -2.31 1.09
CA GLY A 46 -17.44 -1.08 0.92
C GLY A 46 -16.64 0.14 0.45
N SER A 47 -15.35 0.00 0.13
CA SER A 47 -14.49 1.10 -0.34
C SER A 47 -14.72 1.51 -1.80
N LEU A 48 -15.38 0.66 -2.58
CA LEU A 48 -15.49 0.79 -4.04
C LEU A 48 -16.02 2.15 -4.52
N GLU A 49 -17.05 2.69 -3.86
CA GLU A 49 -17.62 3.99 -4.28
C GLU A 49 -16.70 5.17 -3.97
N GLY A 50 -15.89 5.08 -2.90
CA GLY A 50 -14.82 6.04 -2.59
C GLY A 50 -13.77 6.06 -3.69
N ILE A 51 -13.24 4.88 -4.04
CA ILE A 51 -12.28 4.69 -5.13
C ILE A 51 -12.86 5.19 -6.46
N ARG A 52 -14.09 4.80 -6.80
CA ARG A 52 -14.79 5.25 -8.01
C ARG A 52 -14.90 6.77 -8.10
N THR A 53 -15.17 7.42 -6.98
CA THR A 53 -15.30 8.89 -6.93
C THR A 53 -13.97 9.57 -7.23
N HIS A 54 -12.87 9.07 -6.67
CA HIS A 54 -11.53 9.59 -6.95
C HIS A 54 -11.13 9.35 -8.41
N LEU A 55 -11.34 8.15 -8.94
CA LEU A 55 -11.07 7.84 -10.35
C LEU A 55 -11.77 8.79 -11.30
N ARG A 56 -13.06 9.06 -11.08
CA ARG A 56 -13.82 10.01 -11.89
C ARG A 56 -13.25 11.43 -11.84
N SER A 57 -12.72 11.87 -10.70
CA SER A 57 -12.08 13.18 -10.56
C SER A 57 -10.78 13.29 -11.35
N LEU A 58 -10.10 12.15 -11.56
CA LEU A 58 -8.90 12.02 -12.37
C LEU A 58 -9.20 11.75 -13.86
N GLY A 59 -10.48 11.60 -14.23
CA GLY A 59 -10.90 11.36 -15.61
C GLY A 59 -10.94 9.89 -16.02
N TYR A 60 -10.82 8.97 -15.06
CA TYR A 60 -10.88 7.52 -15.28
C TYR A 60 -12.24 6.95 -14.90
N ALA A 61 -12.64 5.90 -15.59
CA ALA A 61 -13.69 4.98 -15.16
C ALA A 61 -13.07 3.87 -14.29
N LEU A 62 -13.90 3.19 -13.49
CA LEU A 62 -13.43 2.06 -12.69
C LEU A 62 -12.90 0.92 -13.58
N GLU A 63 -13.54 0.72 -14.71
CA GLU A 63 -13.23 -0.29 -15.73
C GLU A 63 -11.89 -0.05 -16.45
N ASP A 64 -11.28 1.13 -16.27
CA ASP A 64 -9.94 1.43 -16.80
C ASP A 64 -8.82 0.81 -15.97
N ILE A 65 -9.10 0.38 -14.72
CA ILE A 65 -8.13 -0.33 -13.89
C ILE A 65 -7.82 -1.68 -14.55
N TRP A 66 -6.57 -1.87 -14.93
CA TRP A 66 -6.13 -3.12 -15.55
C TRP A 66 -5.34 -4.04 -14.61
N LEU A 67 -4.80 -3.48 -13.52
CA LEU A 67 -3.99 -4.21 -12.54
C LEU A 67 -4.29 -3.67 -11.15
N VAL A 68 -4.46 -4.57 -10.20
CA VAL A 68 -4.47 -4.28 -8.76
C VAL A 68 -3.24 -4.92 -8.15
N VAL A 69 -2.44 -4.15 -7.42
CA VAL A 69 -1.31 -4.64 -6.64
C VAL A 69 -1.67 -4.52 -5.17
N LEU A 70 -1.72 -5.63 -4.46
CA LEU A 70 -1.88 -5.63 -3.01
C LEU A 70 -0.51 -5.58 -2.35
N THR A 71 -0.34 -4.62 -1.42
CA THR A 71 0.87 -4.55 -0.59
C THR A 71 0.95 -5.74 0.35
N HIS A 72 -0.18 -6.17 0.90
CA HIS A 72 -0.34 -7.35 1.74
C HIS A 72 -1.83 -7.74 1.87
N HIS A 73 -2.10 -8.81 2.64
CA HIS A 73 -3.43 -9.45 2.72
C HIS A 73 -4.38 -8.90 3.80
N ASP A 74 -4.04 -7.87 4.56
CA ASP A 74 -4.92 -7.38 5.63
C ASP A 74 -6.25 -6.87 5.07
N ALA A 75 -7.32 -7.03 5.86
CA ALA A 75 -8.67 -6.78 5.41
C ALA A 75 -8.96 -5.32 5.03
N ASP A 76 -8.23 -4.39 5.59
CA ASP A 76 -8.33 -2.97 5.24
C ASP A 76 -7.59 -2.61 3.94
N HIS A 77 -6.74 -3.51 3.41
CA HIS A 77 -6.06 -3.38 2.11
C HIS A 77 -6.71 -4.21 1.00
N ALA A 78 -7.11 -5.44 1.34
CA ALA A 78 -7.61 -6.41 0.38
C ALA A 78 -9.13 -6.66 0.45
N GLY A 79 -9.80 -6.17 1.50
CA GLY A 79 -11.20 -6.50 1.77
C GLY A 79 -12.20 -6.04 0.70
N GLY A 80 -11.90 -4.95 0.00
CA GLY A 80 -12.70 -4.42 -1.10
C GLY A 80 -12.46 -5.09 -2.46
N LEU A 81 -11.52 -6.05 -2.54
CA LEU A 81 -11.07 -6.62 -3.81
C LEU A 81 -12.14 -7.44 -4.52
N ASP A 82 -12.91 -8.25 -3.80
CA ASP A 82 -14.01 -9.05 -4.37
C ASP A 82 -15.08 -8.14 -5.03
N GLU A 83 -15.54 -7.11 -4.31
CA GLU A 83 -16.48 -6.12 -4.83
C GLU A 83 -15.92 -5.37 -6.06
N LEU A 84 -14.62 -5.04 -6.04
CA LEU A 84 -13.95 -4.41 -7.17
C LEU A 84 -13.95 -5.33 -8.40
N LEU A 85 -13.59 -6.61 -8.23
CA LEU A 85 -13.51 -7.58 -9.33
C LEU A 85 -14.87 -7.99 -9.89
N GLU A 86 -15.97 -7.83 -9.15
CA GLU A 86 -17.32 -7.93 -9.72
C GLU A 86 -17.61 -6.82 -10.75
N ALA A 87 -16.93 -5.67 -10.62
CA ALA A 87 -17.15 -4.50 -11.46
C ALA A 87 -16.11 -4.36 -12.58
N VAL A 88 -14.91 -4.93 -12.45
CA VAL A 88 -13.80 -4.77 -13.41
C VAL A 88 -13.08 -6.08 -13.70
N ASP A 89 -12.53 -6.20 -14.91
CA ASP A 89 -11.68 -7.32 -15.32
C ASP A 89 -10.19 -6.92 -15.17
N ALA A 90 -9.72 -6.85 -13.92
CA ALA A 90 -8.36 -6.46 -13.60
C ALA A 90 -7.52 -7.68 -13.21
N VAL A 91 -6.23 -7.64 -13.55
CA VAL A 91 -5.24 -8.61 -13.06
C VAL A 91 -4.96 -8.34 -11.58
N VAL A 92 -4.95 -9.37 -10.76
CA VAL A 92 -4.59 -9.27 -9.34
C VAL A 92 -3.16 -9.73 -9.12
N ALA A 93 -2.35 -8.86 -8.53
CA ALA A 93 -0.97 -9.15 -8.18
C ALA A 93 -0.72 -8.93 -6.69
N THR A 94 -0.01 -9.83 -6.06
CA THR A 94 0.51 -9.67 -4.70
C THR A 94 1.79 -10.48 -4.53
N HIS A 95 2.51 -10.27 -3.43
CA HIS A 95 3.68 -11.08 -3.15
C HIS A 95 3.30 -12.56 -2.96
N ARG A 96 4.15 -13.50 -3.45
CA ARG A 96 3.90 -14.94 -3.37
C ARG A 96 3.59 -15.46 -1.95
N GLU A 97 4.12 -14.82 -0.90
CA GLU A 97 3.83 -15.19 0.49
C GLU A 97 2.48 -14.65 0.98
N GLU A 98 1.90 -13.66 0.29
CA GLU A 98 0.56 -13.10 0.56
C GLU A 98 -0.54 -13.85 -0.19
N ALA A 99 -0.24 -14.37 -1.38
CA ALA A 99 -1.21 -15.04 -2.25
C ALA A 99 -2.05 -16.12 -1.52
N PRO A 100 -1.48 -17.02 -0.67
CA PRO A 100 -2.27 -18.03 0.04
C PRO A 100 -3.33 -17.46 0.99
N TYR A 101 -3.14 -16.25 1.51
CA TYR A 101 -4.12 -15.57 2.37
C TYR A 101 -5.23 -14.93 1.54
N VAL A 102 -4.88 -14.32 0.42
CA VAL A 102 -5.83 -13.70 -0.52
C VAL A 102 -6.71 -14.75 -1.17
N THR A 103 -6.15 -15.88 -1.61
CA THR A 103 -6.90 -17.00 -2.23
C THR A 103 -7.69 -17.84 -1.24
N GLY A 104 -7.47 -17.66 0.07
CA GLY A 104 -8.16 -18.43 1.09
C GLY A 104 -7.56 -19.81 1.39
N GLU A 105 -6.38 -20.11 0.89
CA GLU A 105 -5.63 -21.32 1.24
C GLU A 105 -5.11 -21.26 2.68
N ARG A 106 -4.93 -20.05 3.21
CA ARG A 106 -4.56 -19.79 4.61
C ARG A 106 -5.50 -18.78 5.24
N ASP A 107 -5.72 -18.93 6.55
CA ASP A 107 -6.47 -17.95 7.33
C ASP A 107 -5.63 -16.67 7.56
N PRO A 108 -6.27 -15.49 7.62
CA PRO A 108 -5.58 -14.23 7.96
C PRO A 108 -4.78 -14.35 9.25
N ILE A 109 -3.61 -13.71 9.30
CA ILE A 109 -2.73 -13.73 10.48
C ILE A 109 -3.27 -12.84 11.59
N LYS A 110 -3.97 -11.78 11.22
CA LYS A 110 -4.54 -10.76 12.11
C LYS A 110 -6.07 -10.82 12.08
N GLY A 111 -6.70 -10.24 13.11
CA GLY A 111 -8.16 -10.26 13.26
C GLY A 111 -8.67 -11.49 14.03
N ASP A 112 -9.98 -11.52 14.29
CA ASP A 112 -10.66 -12.57 15.08
C ASP A 112 -11.11 -13.78 14.22
N GLY A 113 -10.46 -13.99 13.06
CA GLY A 113 -10.80 -15.07 12.12
C GLY A 113 -11.85 -14.68 11.08
N ASP A 114 -12.39 -13.48 11.15
CA ASP A 114 -13.22 -12.94 10.08
C ASP A 114 -12.34 -12.67 8.83
N ARG A 115 -12.79 -13.18 7.69
CA ARG A 115 -12.08 -12.96 6.43
C ARG A 115 -13.01 -12.36 5.39
N TYR A 116 -12.45 -11.53 4.53
CA TYR A 116 -13.10 -11.09 3.31
C TYR A 116 -13.23 -12.26 2.30
N PRO A 117 -14.13 -12.17 1.30
CA PRO A 117 -14.27 -13.18 0.28
C PRO A 117 -12.93 -13.44 -0.44
N PRO A 118 -12.50 -14.71 -0.60
CA PRO A 118 -11.26 -15.02 -1.29
C PRO A 118 -11.39 -14.73 -2.78
N VAL A 119 -10.28 -14.28 -3.37
CA VAL A 119 -10.17 -14.05 -4.81
C VAL A 119 -8.93 -14.73 -5.38
N ASP A 120 -8.95 -15.03 -6.68
CA ASP A 120 -7.79 -15.58 -7.37
C ASP A 120 -6.68 -14.53 -7.51
N VAL A 121 -5.43 -14.97 -7.41
CA VAL A 121 -4.23 -14.15 -7.64
C VAL A 121 -3.63 -14.58 -8.98
N ASP A 122 -3.55 -13.63 -9.93
CA ASP A 122 -3.06 -13.89 -11.29
C ASP A 122 -1.53 -13.83 -11.39
N LEU A 123 -0.91 -12.93 -10.59
CA LEU A 123 0.54 -12.71 -10.59
C LEU A 123 1.10 -12.75 -9.18
N GLU A 124 2.01 -13.69 -8.95
CA GLU A 124 2.82 -13.72 -7.74
C GLU A 124 4.07 -12.87 -7.91
N LEU A 125 4.18 -11.80 -7.13
CA LEU A 125 5.31 -10.89 -7.13
C LEU A 125 6.44 -11.40 -6.22
N ALA A 126 7.63 -10.90 -6.48
CA ALA A 126 8.82 -11.02 -5.63
C ALA A 126 9.60 -9.70 -5.66
N GLY A 127 10.51 -9.52 -4.72
CA GLY A 127 11.40 -8.36 -4.71
C GLY A 127 12.21 -8.22 -6.00
N GLY A 128 12.42 -6.97 -6.42
CA GLY A 128 13.15 -6.64 -7.65
C GLY A 128 12.32 -6.70 -8.94
N VAL A 129 11.03 -7.07 -8.87
CA VAL A 129 10.12 -6.87 -10.00
C VAL A 129 9.99 -5.37 -10.27
N ARG A 130 10.01 -4.99 -11.54
CA ARG A 130 9.89 -3.60 -11.98
C ARG A 130 8.71 -3.45 -12.93
N ILE A 131 7.80 -2.53 -12.60
CA ILE A 131 6.61 -2.23 -13.39
C ILE A 131 6.81 -0.88 -14.07
N PRO A 132 6.73 -0.77 -15.40
CA PRO A 132 6.84 0.51 -16.09
C PRO A 132 5.56 1.34 -15.85
N THR A 133 5.74 2.60 -15.48
CA THR A 133 4.65 3.56 -15.24
C THR A 133 4.92 4.89 -15.95
N LEU A 134 3.97 5.82 -15.96
CA LEU A 134 4.17 7.17 -16.49
C LEU A 134 5.02 8.03 -15.55
N ALA A 135 5.08 7.68 -14.26
CA ALA A 135 5.97 8.28 -13.26
C ALA A 135 7.37 7.62 -13.23
N GLY A 136 7.78 6.96 -14.31
CA GLY A 136 9.03 6.20 -14.34
C GLY A 136 8.87 4.76 -13.84
N PRO A 137 9.97 4.02 -13.65
CA PRO A 137 9.92 2.64 -13.20
C PRO A 137 9.51 2.54 -11.73
N MET A 138 8.53 1.69 -11.42
CA MET A 138 8.09 1.34 -10.07
C MET A 138 8.69 0.01 -9.66
N ASP A 139 9.58 0.02 -8.67
CA ASP A 139 10.26 -1.16 -8.14
C ASP A 139 9.46 -1.78 -6.98
N VAL A 140 9.25 -3.09 -7.02
CA VAL A 140 8.68 -3.85 -5.91
C VAL A 140 9.79 -4.15 -4.90
N LEU A 141 9.67 -3.61 -3.68
CA LEU A 141 10.57 -3.85 -2.56
C LEU A 141 9.91 -4.78 -1.55
N GLU A 142 10.59 -5.86 -1.18
CA GLU A 142 10.13 -6.68 -0.06
C GLU A 142 10.38 -5.93 1.26
N THR A 143 9.34 -5.70 2.02
CA THR A 143 9.35 -5.01 3.32
C THR A 143 8.57 -5.82 4.36
N PRO A 144 8.95 -7.11 4.55
CA PRO A 144 8.23 -8.02 5.44
C PRO A 144 8.35 -7.62 6.92
N GLY A 145 7.43 -8.18 7.73
CA GLY A 145 7.35 -8.00 9.17
C GLY A 145 5.96 -7.64 9.64
N HIS A 146 5.33 -6.62 9.03
CA HIS A 146 3.91 -6.32 9.23
C HIS A 146 3.02 -7.44 8.68
N ALA A 147 3.38 -7.96 7.51
CA ALA A 147 2.88 -9.21 6.95
C ALA A 147 4.06 -9.99 6.35
N PRO A 148 3.94 -11.33 6.15
CA PRO A 148 5.06 -12.18 5.72
C PRO A 148 5.69 -11.78 4.39
N GLY A 149 4.85 -11.37 3.43
CA GLY A 149 5.23 -10.95 2.09
C GLY A 149 4.86 -9.50 1.81
N HIS A 150 4.78 -8.65 2.85
CA HIS A 150 4.52 -7.22 2.66
C HIS A 150 5.50 -6.61 1.66
N VAL A 151 4.99 -5.77 0.76
CA VAL A 151 5.79 -5.02 -0.21
C VAL A 151 5.52 -3.53 -0.12
N SER A 152 6.57 -2.75 -0.38
CA SER A 152 6.48 -1.32 -0.68
C SER A 152 6.84 -1.09 -2.14
N LEU A 153 6.37 0.01 -2.73
CA LEU A 153 6.60 0.32 -4.14
C LEU A 153 7.41 1.61 -4.23
N TYR A 154 8.55 1.54 -4.92
CA TYR A 154 9.53 2.62 -4.95
C TYR A 154 9.78 3.13 -6.37
N PHE A 155 9.79 4.44 -6.54
CA PHE A 155 10.11 5.14 -7.78
C PHE A 155 11.49 5.78 -7.65
N PRO A 156 12.53 5.15 -8.19
CA PRO A 156 13.92 5.57 -7.94
C PRO A 156 14.30 6.89 -8.62
N GLU A 157 13.58 7.32 -9.65
CA GLU A 157 13.87 8.55 -10.38
C GLU A 157 13.45 9.80 -9.59
N ASP A 158 12.39 9.67 -8.78
CA ASP A 158 11.79 10.78 -8.04
C ASP A 158 11.93 10.64 -6.52
N GLY A 159 12.55 9.54 -6.04
CA GLY A 159 12.68 9.28 -4.62
C GLY A 159 11.33 9.11 -3.91
N PHE A 160 10.32 8.58 -4.60
CA PHE A 160 8.96 8.42 -4.08
C PHE A 160 8.71 6.99 -3.63
N LEU A 161 8.08 6.83 -2.45
CA LEU A 161 7.75 5.54 -1.87
C LEU A 161 6.26 5.44 -1.54
N ILE A 162 5.61 4.39 -2.04
CA ILE A 162 4.32 3.91 -1.50
C ILE A 162 4.67 2.84 -0.48
N ALA A 163 4.53 3.18 0.81
CA ALA A 163 5.10 2.39 1.90
C ALA A 163 4.23 1.19 2.31
N GLY A 164 2.93 1.18 1.95
CA GLY A 164 1.98 0.28 2.60
C GLY A 164 2.00 0.52 4.11
N ASP A 165 2.17 -0.53 4.89
CA ASP A 165 2.23 -0.53 6.35
C ASP A 165 3.65 -0.74 6.92
N ALA A 166 4.69 -0.69 6.06
CA ALA A 166 6.07 -0.64 6.54
C ALA A 166 6.36 0.66 7.30
N LEU A 167 5.67 1.74 6.94
CA LEU A 167 5.72 3.05 7.60
C LEU A 167 4.31 3.61 7.74
N VAL A 168 4.09 4.42 8.77
CA VAL A 168 2.79 5.04 9.08
C VAL A 168 2.99 6.54 9.27
N ALA A 169 2.08 7.37 8.79
CA ALA A 169 2.05 8.79 9.12
C ALA A 169 1.14 9.02 10.34
N ASP A 170 1.53 9.92 11.24
CA ASP A 170 0.68 10.28 12.36
C ASP A 170 -0.52 11.12 11.89
N ASP A 171 -1.72 10.76 12.36
CA ASP A 171 -2.97 11.42 11.93
C ASP A 171 -3.07 12.90 12.39
N VAL A 172 -2.27 13.30 13.38
CA VAL A 172 -2.37 14.64 14.00
C VAL A 172 -1.40 15.62 13.36
N ASP A 173 -0.13 15.23 13.22
CA ASP A 173 0.92 16.14 12.76
C ASP A 173 1.61 15.68 11.45
N GLY A 174 1.20 14.54 10.90
CA GLY A 174 1.77 13.98 9.68
C GLY A 174 3.21 13.47 9.83
N THR A 175 3.68 13.26 11.08
CA THR A 175 5.03 12.77 11.31
C THR A 175 5.17 11.31 10.89
N LEU A 176 6.19 11.02 10.08
CA LEU A 176 6.50 9.66 9.67
C LEU A 176 6.96 8.83 10.87
N SER A 177 6.34 7.69 11.05
CA SER A 177 6.60 6.71 12.11
C SER A 177 6.91 5.34 11.51
N GLY A 178 7.60 4.50 12.29
CA GLY A 178 7.85 3.11 11.95
C GLY A 178 6.60 2.23 12.10
N PRO A 179 6.77 0.91 11.87
CA PRO A 179 5.69 -0.05 12.04
C PRO A 179 5.13 -0.02 13.46
N LYS A 180 3.82 -0.25 13.60
CA LYS A 180 3.13 -0.21 14.90
C LYS A 180 3.18 -1.60 15.55
N PRO A 181 3.75 -1.74 16.77
CA PRO A 181 3.90 -3.05 17.42
C PRO A 181 2.59 -3.82 17.60
N GLU A 182 1.49 -3.12 17.88
CA GLU A 182 0.17 -3.72 18.06
C GLU A 182 -0.40 -4.40 16.81
N PHE A 183 0.12 -4.03 15.63
CA PHE A 183 -0.33 -4.54 14.32
C PHE A 183 0.77 -5.28 13.55
N THR A 184 1.97 -5.43 14.14
CA THR A 184 3.14 -5.99 13.47
C THR A 184 3.60 -7.28 14.15
N PRO A 185 3.23 -8.45 13.62
CA PRO A 185 3.56 -9.74 14.21
C PRO A 185 5.05 -10.03 14.35
N ASP A 186 5.87 -9.52 13.43
CA ASP A 186 7.33 -9.71 13.41
C ASP A 186 8.02 -8.34 13.36
N MET A 187 8.15 -7.72 14.54
CA MET A 187 8.76 -6.40 14.68
C MET A 187 10.23 -6.37 14.29
N ASP A 188 10.99 -7.42 14.60
CA ASP A 188 12.42 -7.47 14.27
C ASP A 188 12.60 -7.41 12.74
N ARG A 189 11.83 -8.22 12.02
CA ARG A 189 11.84 -8.24 10.56
C ARG A 189 11.32 -6.93 9.95
N ALA A 190 10.32 -6.30 10.57
CA ALA A 190 9.81 -5.00 10.12
C ALA A 190 10.85 -3.89 10.30
N LEU A 191 11.60 -3.89 11.38
CA LEU A 191 12.69 -2.94 11.60
C LEU A 191 13.86 -3.17 10.65
N ASP A 192 14.20 -4.43 10.35
CA ASP A 192 15.17 -4.76 9.28
C ASP A 192 14.71 -4.18 7.93
N SER A 193 13.41 -4.30 7.62
CA SER A 193 12.82 -3.72 6.40
C SER A 193 12.92 -2.19 6.38
N VAL A 194 12.69 -1.51 7.50
CA VAL A 194 12.92 -0.05 7.62
C VAL A 194 14.40 0.27 7.40
N GLY A 195 15.32 -0.56 7.91
CA GLY A 195 16.76 -0.45 7.66
C GLY A 195 17.12 -0.52 6.18
N GLU A 196 16.50 -1.44 5.43
CA GLU A 196 16.68 -1.54 3.98
C GLU A 196 16.12 -0.32 3.23
N LEU A 197 14.96 0.20 3.65
CA LEU A 197 14.42 1.45 3.11
C LEU A 197 15.35 2.64 3.37
N ALA A 198 15.99 2.70 4.54
CA ALA A 198 16.94 3.75 4.91
C ALA A 198 18.20 3.81 4.00
N THR A 199 18.49 2.75 3.26
CA THR A 199 19.60 2.72 2.28
C THR A 199 19.28 3.44 0.98
N ARG A 200 18.01 3.83 0.76
CA ARG A 200 17.53 4.46 -0.48
C ARG A 200 17.39 5.97 -0.31
N GLU A 201 17.40 6.67 -1.43
CA GLU A 201 17.06 8.09 -1.46
C GLU A 201 15.55 8.23 -1.58
N ILE A 202 14.86 8.41 -0.46
CA ILE A 202 13.41 8.56 -0.38
C ILE A 202 13.12 9.97 0.11
N GLU A 203 12.54 10.79 -0.76
CA GLU A 203 12.18 12.17 -0.43
C GLU A 203 10.69 12.27 -0.05
N HIS A 204 9.85 11.49 -0.70
CA HIS A 204 8.41 11.51 -0.56
C HIS A 204 7.87 10.14 -0.18
N VAL A 205 6.94 10.08 0.77
CA VAL A 205 6.33 8.83 1.23
C VAL A 205 4.81 8.95 1.22
N VAL A 206 4.13 7.97 0.66
CA VAL A 206 2.70 7.73 0.92
C VAL A 206 2.58 6.53 1.83
N CYS A 207 2.09 6.77 3.04
CA CYS A 207 1.68 5.73 3.96
C CYS A 207 0.20 5.38 3.72
N TYR A 208 -0.14 4.10 3.80
CA TYR A 208 -1.55 3.71 3.69
C TYR A 208 -2.37 4.30 4.83
N HIS A 209 -1.84 4.29 6.06
CA HIS A 209 -2.39 4.99 7.21
C HIS A 209 -1.72 6.34 7.40
N GLY A 210 -2.51 7.42 7.33
CA GLY A 210 -2.09 8.79 7.53
C GLY A 210 -1.66 9.56 6.27
N GLY A 211 -1.53 8.91 5.11
CA GLY A 211 -1.36 9.55 3.82
C GLY A 211 0.06 10.04 3.51
N TYR A 212 0.16 11.16 2.80
CA TYR A 212 1.42 11.67 2.24
C TYR A 212 2.27 12.42 3.27
N VAL A 213 3.59 12.17 3.23
CA VAL A 213 4.62 12.83 4.04
C VAL A 213 5.72 13.36 3.14
N ASP A 214 6.02 14.65 3.27
CA ASP A 214 7.05 15.38 2.51
C ASP A 214 8.36 15.41 3.31
N SER A 215 8.87 14.26 3.74
CA SER A 215 10.24 14.08 4.21
C SER A 215 10.50 12.61 4.54
N GLY A 216 11.30 11.95 3.74
CA GLY A 216 11.52 10.51 3.89
C GLY A 216 12.88 10.16 4.46
N SER A 217 13.96 10.44 3.73
CA SER A 217 15.28 9.83 3.96
C SER A 217 15.86 10.05 5.35
N GLU A 218 15.81 11.26 5.88
CA GLU A 218 16.37 11.55 7.22
C GLU A 218 15.55 10.84 8.30
N ARG A 219 14.23 10.95 8.18
CA ARG A 219 13.34 10.35 9.18
C ARG A 219 13.36 8.82 9.15
N ILE A 220 13.43 8.21 7.97
CA ILE A 220 13.54 6.74 7.85
C ILE A 220 14.85 6.25 8.47
N ARG A 221 15.99 6.98 8.29
CA ARG A 221 17.26 6.64 8.96
C ARG A 221 17.13 6.73 10.49
N GLU A 222 16.53 7.79 11.02
CA GLU A 222 16.29 7.90 12.46
C GLU A 222 15.44 6.74 13.00
N LEU A 223 14.40 6.32 12.26
CA LEU A 223 13.54 5.20 12.64
C LEU A 223 14.29 3.87 12.65
N SER A 224 15.17 3.65 11.67
CA SER A 224 15.99 2.44 11.61
C SER A 224 17.02 2.38 12.74
N GLU A 225 17.62 3.52 13.12
CA GLU A 225 18.59 3.60 14.21
C GLU A 225 17.94 3.36 15.60
N ARG A 226 16.74 3.89 15.81
CA ARG A 226 15.99 3.70 17.06
C ARG A 226 15.54 2.26 17.28
N GLY A 227 15.19 1.55 16.22
CA GLY A 227 14.84 0.13 16.30
C GLY A 227 16.00 -0.78 16.67
N LEU A 228 17.25 -0.29 16.64
CA LEU A 228 18.44 -1.02 17.04
C LEU A 228 18.81 -0.79 18.53
N GLU A 229 18.15 0.15 19.22
CA GLU A 229 18.46 0.55 20.60
C GLU A 229 17.51 -0.08 21.65
N ASP A 230 16.42 -0.72 21.27
CA ASP A 230 15.44 -1.42 22.11
C ASP A 230 15.57 -2.96 22.00
#